data_babcff578d75589b7708c7f1f82e5f21
#
_entry.id   babcff578d75589b7708c7f1f82e5f21
#
_cell.length_a   1.000
_cell.length_b   1.000
_cell.length_c   1.000
_cell.angle_alpha   90.00
_cell.angle_beta   90.00
_cell.angle_gamma   90.00
#
_symmetry.space_group_name_H-M   'P 1'
#
loop_
_entity.id
_entity.type
_entity.pdbx_description
1 polymer ?
#
loop_
_entity_poly.entity_id
_entity_poly.type
_entity_poly.pdbx_seq_one_letter_code
_entity_poly.pdbx_strand_id
1 'polypeptide(L)'
;INSDKYKVWFEGYGDIGRGEENLSGKAHFGKFVSPKEEVFGEVEATLDNVDWTFGAGYTRYWGKSGWSYIRRVPDGENNYKLEYYLNPKWKLRAEHFANQNRNEYGVRYRIHEFLSAEYVYGGDEFYLRIIGNL
;
A
#
# COMPACT_ATOMS: atom_id res chain seq x y z
N ILE A 1 -5.69 4.52 -13.88
CA ILE A 1 -5.55 4.17 -15.30
C ILE A 1 -4.50 3.09 -15.43
N ASN A 2 -4.90 1.95 -15.95
CA ASN A 2 -4.00 0.84 -16.20
C ASN A 2 -3.83 0.66 -17.69
N SER A 3 -2.58 0.59 -18.13
CA SER A 3 -2.23 0.22 -19.49
C SER A 3 -1.17 -0.88 -19.42
N ASP A 4 -0.78 -1.41 -20.59
CA ASP A 4 0.28 -2.42 -20.63
C ASP A 4 1.65 -1.87 -20.23
N LYS A 5 1.81 -0.55 -20.20
CA LYS A 5 3.09 0.11 -19.90
C LYS A 5 3.09 0.88 -18.59
N TYR A 6 1.94 1.38 -18.15
CA TYR A 6 1.84 2.27 -16.99
C TYR A 6 0.74 1.83 -16.06
N LYS A 7 0.96 2.04 -14.77
CA LYS A 7 -0.04 1.82 -13.73
C LYS A 7 -0.11 3.06 -12.86
N VAL A 8 -1.30 3.67 -12.80
CA VAL A 8 -1.54 4.86 -12.00
C VAL A 8 -2.78 4.63 -11.16
N TRP A 9 -2.68 4.89 -9.86
CA TRP A 9 -3.84 4.85 -8.99
C TRP A 9 -3.71 5.85 -7.86
N PHE A 10 -4.87 6.22 -7.30
CA PHE A 10 -4.98 7.10 -6.15
C PHE A 10 -5.81 6.41 -5.08
N GLU A 11 -5.39 6.57 -3.84
CA GLU A 11 -6.03 5.91 -2.72
C GLU A 11 -6.07 6.85 -1.53
N GLY A 12 -7.26 6.96 -0.90
CA GLY A 12 -7.40 7.63 0.37
C GLY A 12 -7.74 6.61 1.44
N TYR A 13 -7.18 6.73 2.63
CA TYR A 13 -7.46 5.80 3.69
C TYR A 13 -7.49 6.45 5.05
N GLY A 14 -8.30 5.87 5.95
CA GLY A 14 -8.40 6.28 7.34
C GLY A 14 -8.36 5.06 8.25
N ASP A 15 -7.67 5.20 9.38
CA ASP A 15 -7.51 4.13 10.36
C ASP A 15 -8.47 4.35 11.54
N ILE A 16 -9.18 3.29 11.95
CA ILE A 16 -10.14 3.31 13.05
C ILE A 16 -9.66 2.33 14.13
N GLY A 17 -9.72 2.75 15.38
CA GLY A 17 -9.33 1.90 16.51
C GLY A 17 -7.84 1.93 16.84
N ARG A 18 -7.11 2.89 16.30
CA ARG A 18 -5.66 3.02 16.48
C ARG A 18 -5.28 4.14 17.46
N GLY A 19 -6.14 4.53 18.36
CA GLY A 19 -5.82 5.60 19.32
C GLY A 19 -5.70 7.00 18.71
N GLU A 20 -5.22 7.09 17.46
CA GLU A 20 -5.20 8.33 16.67
C GLU A 20 -5.88 8.04 15.34
N GLU A 21 -6.86 8.85 14.98
CA GLU A 21 -7.49 8.77 13.69
C GLU A 21 -6.63 9.53 12.68
N ASN A 22 -6.08 8.82 11.71
CA ASN A 22 -5.27 9.40 10.63
C ASN A 22 -5.99 9.28 9.31
N LEU A 23 -6.09 10.39 8.61
CA LEU A 23 -6.59 10.41 7.25
C LEU A 23 -5.42 10.70 6.32
N SER A 24 -5.21 9.83 5.34
CA SER A 24 -4.05 9.89 4.45
C SER A 24 -4.46 9.68 3.01
N GLY A 25 -3.69 10.21 2.10
CA GLY A 25 -3.83 9.98 0.67
C GLY A 25 -2.53 9.49 0.06
N LYS A 26 -2.63 8.63 -0.94
CA LYS A 26 -1.47 8.07 -1.65
C LYS A 26 -1.71 8.10 -3.14
N ALA A 27 -0.71 8.49 -3.90
CA ALA A 27 -0.69 8.40 -5.35
C ALA A 27 0.44 7.49 -5.80
N HIS A 28 0.16 6.62 -6.75
CA HIS A 28 1.12 5.65 -7.28
C HIS A 28 1.27 5.86 -8.77
N PHE A 29 2.51 5.95 -9.23
CA PHE A 29 2.85 6.09 -10.65
C PHE A 29 3.90 5.05 -10.99
N GLY A 30 3.53 4.06 -11.78
CA GLY A 30 4.41 2.95 -12.13
C GLY A 30 4.58 2.80 -13.62
N LYS A 31 5.72 2.23 -14.02
CA LYS A 31 6.03 1.86 -15.40
C LYS A 31 6.45 0.40 -15.43
N PHE A 32 5.82 -0.38 -16.31
CA PHE A 32 6.19 -1.77 -16.53
C PHE A 32 7.43 -1.84 -17.41
N VAL A 33 8.50 -2.41 -16.89
CA VAL A 33 9.73 -2.67 -17.63
C VAL A 33 9.71 -4.06 -18.28
N SER A 34 8.80 -4.92 -17.83
CA SER A 34 8.47 -6.21 -18.45
C SER A 34 7.02 -6.54 -18.09
N PRO A 35 6.41 -7.60 -18.68
CA PRO A 35 5.03 -7.97 -18.35
C PRO A 35 4.77 -8.30 -16.88
N LYS A 36 5.82 -8.62 -16.12
CA LYS A 36 5.71 -9.00 -14.70
C LYS A 36 6.44 -8.08 -13.76
N GLU A 37 7.10 -7.03 -14.25
CA GLU A 37 7.95 -6.16 -13.43
C GLU A 37 7.58 -4.70 -13.61
N GLU A 38 7.47 -4.00 -12.49
CA GLU A 38 7.13 -2.58 -12.45
C GLU A 38 8.13 -1.81 -11.61
N VAL A 39 8.61 -0.68 -12.12
CA VAL A 39 9.29 0.33 -11.31
C VAL A 39 8.30 1.47 -11.06
N PHE A 40 8.27 2.01 -9.84
CA PHE A 40 7.24 2.97 -9.49
C PHE A 40 7.75 4.05 -8.54
N GLY A 41 6.98 5.15 -8.51
CA GLY A 41 7.10 6.19 -7.50
C GLY A 41 5.77 6.37 -6.78
N GLU A 42 5.82 6.65 -5.50
CA GLU A 42 4.64 6.93 -4.68
C GLU A 42 4.81 8.23 -3.93
N VAL A 43 3.70 8.94 -3.78
CA VAL A 43 3.61 10.15 -2.96
C VAL A 43 2.51 9.91 -1.94
N GLU A 44 2.82 10.08 -0.68
CA GLU A 44 1.87 9.93 0.42
C GLU A 44 1.80 11.22 1.22
N ALA A 45 0.58 11.63 1.55
CA ALA A 45 0.35 12.80 2.39
C ALA A 45 -0.59 12.44 3.52
N THR A 46 -0.24 12.86 4.73
CA THR A 46 -1.10 12.74 5.91
C THR A 46 -1.74 14.09 6.16
N LEU A 47 -3.08 14.12 6.22
CA LEU A 47 -3.82 15.38 6.31
C LEU A 47 -3.72 16.08 7.66
N ASP A 48 -3.51 15.30 8.73
CA ASP A 48 -3.45 15.86 10.09
C ASP A 48 -2.21 16.74 10.33
N ASN A 49 -1.07 16.35 9.76
CA ASN A 49 0.21 17.05 9.95
C ASN A 49 0.79 17.63 8.67
N VAL A 50 0.11 17.46 7.54
CA VAL A 50 0.57 17.88 6.21
C VAL A 50 2.01 17.39 5.93
N ASP A 51 2.30 16.16 6.32
CA ASP A 51 3.58 15.52 6.03
C ASP A 51 3.55 14.84 4.67
N TRP A 52 4.58 15.10 3.87
CA TRP A 52 4.74 14.49 2.57
C TRP A 52 5.85 13.46 2.63
N THR A 53 5.56 12.27 2.14
CA THR A 53 6.54 11.20 2.01
C THR A 53 6.61 10.75 0.56
N PHE A 54 7.82 10.64 0.03
CA PHE A 54 8.05 10.18 -1.33
C PHE A 54 8.70 8.82 -1.27
N GLY A 55 8.29 7.92 -2.17
CA GLY A 55 8.86 6.60 -2.25
C GLY A 55 9.15 6.21 -3.68
N ALA A 56 10.15 5.38 -3.88
CA ALA A 56 10.45 4.75 -5.15
C ALA A 56 10.71 3.27 -4.92
N GLY A 57 10.27 2.43 -5.84
CA GLY A 57 10.38 1.01 -5.61
C GLY A 57 10.23 0.16 -6.86
N TYR A 58 10.19 -1.13 -6.62
CA TYR A 58 10.12 -2.17 -7.64
C TYR A 58 9.13 -3.23 -7.19
N THR A 59 8.30 -3.70 -8.12
CA THR A 59 7.33 -4.77 -7.87
C THR A 59 7.50 -5.86 -8.92
N ARG A 60 7.48 -7.11 -8.47
CA ARG A 60 7.40 -8.26 -9.35
C ARG A 60 6.08 -8.98 -9.13
N TYR A 61 5.34 -9.17 -10.21
CA TYR A 61 4.01 -9.78 -10.19
C TYR A 61 4.05 -11.24 -10.61
N TRP A 62 3.17 -12.04 -10.00
CA TRP A 62 2.79 -13.34 -10.53
C TRP A 62 1.26 -13.42 -10.51
N GLY A 63 0.66 -13.27 -11.69
CA GLY A 63 -0.78 -13.06 -11.78
C GLY A 63 -1.17 -11.71 -11.19
N LYS A 64 -2.12 -11.68 -10.27
CA LYS A 64 -2.53 -10.48 -9.56
C LYS A 64 -1.73 -10.25 -8.27
N SER A 65 -1.03 -11.28 -7.81
CA SER A 65 -0.21 -11.22 -6.61
C SER A 65 1.18 -10.67 -6.95
N GLY A 66 1.91 -10.21 -5.95
CA GLY A 66 3.25 -9.70 -6.17
C GLY A 66 3.97 -9.37 -4.89
N TRP A 67 5.28 -9.19 -4.99
CA TRP A 67 6.06 -8.63 -3.91
C TRP A 67 6.70 -7.33 -4.36
N SER A 68 6.88 -6.41 -3.42
CA SER A 68 7.39 -5.08 -3.68
C SER A 68 8.50 -4.71 -2.71
N TYR A 69 9.45 -3.92 -3.22
CA TYR A 69 10.41 -3.20 -2.41
C TYR A 69 10.20 -1.71 -2.63
N ILE A 70 10.13 -0.95 -1.54
CA ILE A 70 10.02 0.49 -1.63
C ILE A 70 11.00 1.16 -0.67
N ARG A 71 11.64 2.22 -1.13
CA ARG A 71 12.47 3.09 -0.30
C ARG A 71 11.82 4.44 -0.20
N ARG A 72 11.58 4.90 1.01
CA ARG A 72 10.93 6.17 1.29
C ARG A 72 11.92 7.23 1.71
N VAL A 73 11.67 8.44 1.25
CA VAL A 73 12.46 9.61 1.60
C VAL A 73 11.50 10.67 2.20
N PRO A 74 11.96 11.53 3.10
CA PRO A 74 13.34 11.75 3.55
C PRO A 74 13.87 10.75 4.58
N ASP A 75 13.02 9.88 5.12
CA ASP A 75 13.38 8.99 6.23
C ASP A 75 14.38 7.89 5.86
N GLY A 76 14.56 7.60 4.57
CA GLY A 76 15.40 6.51 4.12
C GLY A 76 14.89 5.14 4.51
N GLU A 77 13.59 5.00 4.74
CA GLU A 77 12.98 3.77 5.20
C GLU A 77 12.84 2.76 4.07
N ASN A 78 13.24 1.51 4.33
CA ASN A 78 13.13 0.41 3.38
C ASN A 78 11.99 -0.51 3.80
N ASN A 79 11.05 -0.77 2.90
CA ASN A 79 9.91 -1.63 3.15
C ASN A 79 9.84 -2.74 2.11
N TYR A 80 9.50 -3.93 2.58
CA TYR A 80 9.23 -5.09 1.73
C TYR A 80 7.77 -5.46 1.90
N LYS A 81 7.05 -5.65 0.81
CA LYS A 81 5.63 -5.95 0.83
C LYS A 81 5.31 -7.15 -0.03
N LEU A 82 4.51 -8.07 0.51
CA LEU A 82 3.96 -9.21 -0.22
C LEU A 82 2.44 -9.06 -0.26
N GLU A 83 1.87 -9.13 -1.45
CA GLU A 83 0.43 -9.08 -1.64
C GLU A 83 -0.03 -10.36 -2.35
N TYR A 84 -1.04 -11.02 -1.78
CA TYR A 84 -1.58 -12.24 -2.33
C TYR A 84 -3.10 -12.13 -2.45
N TYR A 85 -3.62 -12.32 -3.64
CA TYR A 85 -5.04 -12.29 -3.91
C TYR A 85 -5.63 -13.70 -3.80
N LEU A 86 -6.49 -13.93 -2.81
CA LEU A 86 -7.23 -15.18 -2.67
C LEU A 86 -8.31 -15.29 -3.73
N ASN A 87 -8.97 -14.17 -4.02
CA ASN A 87 -9.97 -14.01 -5.06
C ASN A 87 -10.09 -12.51 -5.37
N PRO A 88 -10.96 -12.08 -6.32
CA PRO A 88 -11.07 -10.65 -6.65
C PRO A 88 -11.49 -9.74 -5.50
N LYS A 89 -12.07 -10.28 -4.43
CA LYS A 89 -12.55 -9.51 -3.28
C LYS A 89 -11.65 -9.56 -2.06
N TRP A 90 -10.84 -10.60 -1.91
CA TRP A 90 -10.00 -10.81 -0.73
C TRP A 90 -8.53 -10.76 -1.09
N LYS A 91 -7.78 -9.95 -0.34
CA LYS A 91 -6.33 -9.80 -0.50
C LYS A 91 -5.64 -9.92 0.85
N LEU A 92 -4.58 -10.69 0.90
CA LEU A 92 -3.67 -10.77 2.05
C LEU A 92 -2.47 -9.89 1.78
N ARG A 93 -2.03 -9.16 2.79
CA ARG A 93 -0.86 -8.29 2.72
C ARG A 93 0.06 -8.58 3.89
N ALA A 94 1.33 -8.72 3.60
CA ALA A 94 2.39 -8.78 4.62
C ALA A 94 3.44 -7.75 4.28
N GLU A 95 3.83 -6.94 5.24
CA GLU A 95 4.78 -5.86 5.03
C GLU A 95 5.82 -5.87 6.13
N HIS A 96 7.09 -5.72 5.74
CA HIS A 96 8.21 -5.65 6.66
C HIS A 96 8.87 -4.28 6.55
N PHE A 97 8.91 -3.55 7.66
CA PHE A 97 9.57 -2.26 7.76
C PHE A 97 10.97 -2.49 8.33
N ALA A 98 11.96 -2.55 7.43
CA ALA A 98 13.30 -2.99 7.79
C ALA A 98 13.98 -2.07 8.80
N ASN A 99 13.75 -0.75 8.70
CA ASN A 99 14.38 0.23 9.58
C ASN A 99 13.80 0.19 11.01
N GLN A 100 12.56 -0.26 11.14
CA GLN A 100 11.87 -0.34 12.43
C GLN A 100 11.84 -1.76 12.98
N ASN A 101 12.32 -2.74 12.21
CA ASN A 101 12.23 -4.17 12.52
C ASN A 101 10.81 -4.55 12.94
N ARG A 102 9.83 -4.10 12.16
CA ARG A 102 8.41 -4.29 12.43
C ARG A 102 7.74 -4.99 11.27
N ASN A 103 6.83 -5.89 11.58
CA ASN A 103 6.01 -6.58 10.59
C ASN A 103 4.56 -6.12 10.71
N GLU A 104 3.89 -6.00 9.57
CA GLU A 104 2.48 -5.66 9.50
C GLU A 104 1.76 -6.64 8.59
N TYR A 105 0.60 -7.12 9.03
CA TYR A 105 -0.22 -8.06 8.28
C TYR A 105 -1.61 -7.48 8.10
N GLY A 106 -2.17 -7.62 6.90
CA GLY A 106 -3.49 -7.10 6.61
C GLY A 106 -4.32 -8.09 5.81
N VAL A 107 -5.62 -8.10 6.10
CA VAL A 107 -6.61 -8.82 5.32
C VAL A 107 -7.58 -7.79 4.78
N ARG A 108 -7.60 -7.60 3.46
CA ARG A 108 -8.42 -6.60 2.81
C ARG A 108 -9.61 -7.26 2.14
N TYR A 109 -10.79 -6.69 2.37
CA TYR A 109 -12.02 -7.07 1.70
C TYR A 109 -12.53 -5.91 0.86
N ARG A 110 -12.80 -6.15 -0.42
CA ARG A 110 -13.34 -5.15 -1.33
C ARG A 110 -14.86 -5.13 -1.19
N ILE A 111 -15.38 -4.05 -0.62
CA ILE A 111 -16.82 -3.88 -0.39
C ILE A 111 -17.50 -3.40 -1.67
N HIS A 112 -16.85 -2.47 -2.38
CA HIS A 112 -17.34 -1.84 -3.60
C HIS A 112 -16.15 -1.54 -4.51
N GLU A 113 -16.40 -1.16 -5.76
CA GLU A 113 -15.34 -0.81 -6.70
C GLU A 113 -14.40 0.29 -6.17
N PHE A 114 -14.94 1.20 -5.38
CA PHE A 114 -14.19 2.34 -4.85
C PHE A 114 -13.97 2.25 -3.34
N LEU A 115 -14.42 1.20 -2.68
CA LEU A 115 -14.36 1.09 -1.23
C LEU A 115 -13.88 -0.27 -0.79
N SER A 116 -12.89 -0.27 0.10
CA SER A 116 -12.35 -1.49 0.71
C SER A 116 -12.17 -1.28 2.21
N ALA A 117 -12.21 -2.37 2.96
CA ALA A 117 -11.89 -2.39 4.37
C ALA A 117 -10.74 -3.36 4.59
N GLU A 118 -9.76 -2.97 5.39
CA GLU A 118 -8.61 -3.80 5.73
C GLU A 118 -8.49 -3.92 7.24
N TYR A 119 -8.44 -5.15 7.73
CA TYR A 119 -8.12 -5.42 9.12
C TYR A 119 -6.63 -5.62 9.23
N VAL A 120 -5.96 -4.76 10.01
CA VAL A 120 -4.50 -4.70 10.05
C VAL A 120 -4.01 -5.09 11.44
N TYR A 121 -2.99 -5.92 11.47
CA TYR A 121 -2.23 -6.26 12.68
C TYR A 121 -0.77 -5.85 12.47
N GLY A 122 -0.28 -5.00 13.35
CA GLY A 122 1.12 -4.58 13.29
C GLY A 122 1.56 -3.98 14.62
N GLY A 123 2.80 -4.30 15.04
CA GLY A 123 3.38 -3.74 16.26
C GLY A 123 2.55 -3.94 17.51
N ASP A 124 1.94 -5.12 17.67
CA ASP A 124 1.05 -5.50 18.78
C ASP A 124 -0.30 -4.75 18.81
N GLU A 125 -0.65 -4.09 17.73
CA GLU A 125 -1.92 -3.39 17.57
C GLU A 125 -2.76 -4.02 16.47
N PHE A 126 -4.10 -4.02 16.69
CA PHE A 126 -5.08 -4.30 15.64
C PHE A 126 -5.85 -3.03 15.35
N TYR A 127 -6.06 -2.74 14.08
CA TYR A 127 -6.93 -1.63 13.70
C TYR A 127 -7.63 -1.91 12.37
N LEU A 128 -8.69 -1.15 12.10
CA LEU A 128 -9.44 -1.22 10.87
C LEU A 128 -9.07 -0.03 9.99
N ARG A 129 -8.74 -0.31 8.73
CA ARG A 129 -8.45 0.72 7.75
C ARG A 129 -9.55 0.74 6.70
N ILE A 130 -10.13 1.91 6.47
CA ILE A 130 -11.09 2.13 5.39
C ILE A 130 -10.37 2.79 4.24
N ILE A 131 -10.50 2.24 3.05
CA ILE A 131 -9.72 2.64 1.88
C ILE A 131 -10.69 3.03 0.77
N GLY A 132 -10.55 4.25 0.28
CA GLY A 132 -11.23 4.72 -0.91
C GLY A 132 -10.29 4.77 -2.09
N ASN A 133 -10.70 4.21 -3.23
CA ASN A 133 -9.93 4.20 -4.47
C ASN A 133 -10.55 5.14 -5.48
N LEU A 134 -9.73 5.94 -6.11
CA LEU A 134 -10.15 6.86 -7.17
C LEU A 134 -9.71 6.39 -8.55
#